data_935ea6329c084b3efee83ea838f855eb
#
_entry.id   935ea6329c084b3efee83ea838f855eb
#
_cell.length_a   1.000
_cell.length_b   1.000
_cell.length_c   1.000
_cell.angle_alpha   90.00
_cell.angle_beta   90.00
_cell.angle_gamma   90.00
#
_symmetry.space_group_name_H-M   'P 1'
#
loop_
_entity.id
_entity.type
_entity.pdbx_description
1 polymer ?
#
loop_
_entity_poly.entity_id
_entity_poly.type
_entity_poly.pdbx_seq_one_letter_code
_entity_poly.pdbx_strand_id
1 'polypeptide(L)'
;AYKDDGAIRFKVPSDRTIEFKDFVRGDMSFETSDVEDFVILRSDNTPTYHLASTVDDIDYGITIIARGEDILSSTPKHILIMEALDAAIPNFCHLPLLFGPDGKKLSKRHGDTSVEAFRQKGILNDAMFNYLCLLGWSPGDDIELFDSDFAISKFDLNKVLPNSATFDEKKLLWLNGQYIRSTSPNKFEEDSLQNIENQLSRELFHEEKDRLLKIFPSVQERIETMNDLFGQVQFLIDEPFIVDKEDWESVTVSYTHLTLPTK
;
A
#
# COMPACT_ATOMS: atom_id res chain seq x y z
N ALA A 1 -11.25 -39.02 -3.21
CA ALA A 1 -10.22 -38.71 -4.23
C ALA A 1 -10.03 -39.96 -5.14
N TYR A 2 -9.69 -39.72 -6.40
CA TYR A 2 -9.35 -40.80 -7.35
C TYR A 2 -8.07 -40.38 -8.12
N LYS A 3 -7.36 -41.39 -8.65
CA LYS A 3 -6.13 -41.22 -9.39
C LYS A 3 -6.42 -41.29 -10.90
N ASP A 4 -6.01 -40.28 -11.67
CA ASP A 4 -6.12 -40.20 -13.11
C ASP A 4 -4.75 -39.77 -13.67
N ASP A 5 -4.20 -40.54 -14.65
CA ASP A 5 -2.87 -40.32 -15.24
C ASP A 5 -1.74 -40.01 -14.22
N GLY A 6 -1.82 -40.61 -13.04
CA GLY A 6 -0.87 -40.39 -11.95
C GLY A 6 -1.21 -39.21 -11.02
N ALA A 7 -2.08 -38.28 -11.40
CA ALA A 7 -2.56 -37.21 -10.53
C ALA A 7 -3.69 -37.70 -9.60
N ILE A 8 -3.81 -37.07 -8.41
CA ILE A 8 -4.93 -37.30 -7.50
C ILE A 8 -5.91 -36.15 -7.64
N ARG A 9 -7.17 -36.49 -7.92
CA ARG A 9 -8.27 -35.53 -8.00
C ARG A 9 -9.17 -35.63 -6.76
N PHE A 10 -9.63 -34.50 -6.31
CA PHE A 10 -10.72 -34.41 -5.34
C PHE A 10 -12.03 -34.62 -6.09
N LYS A 11 -12.81 -35.62 -5.70
CA LYS A 11 -14.14 -35.83 -6.23
C LYS A 11 -15.12 -34.95 -5.44
N VAL A 12 -15.72 -34.00 -6.13
CA VAL A 12 -16.68 -33.07 -5.53
C VAL A 12 -18.01 -33.81 -5.30
N PRO A 13 -18.61 -33.71 -4.09
CA PRO A 13 -19.94 -34.26 -3.84
C PRO A 13 -20.96 -33.62 -4.77
N SER A 14 -21.88 -34.41 -5.35
CA SER A 14 -23.02 -33.88 -6.09
C SER A 14 -24.14 -33.41 -5.16
N ASP A 15 -25.00 -32.52 -5.69
CA ASP A 15 -26.28 -32.13 -5.09
C ASP A 15 -26.18 -31.56 -3.66
N ARG A 16 -25.18 -30.72 -3.45
CA ARG A 16 -24.92 -30.07 -2.16
C ARG A 16 -24.68 -28.57 -2.36
N THR A 17 -25.13 -27.78 -1.41
CA THR A 17 -24.83 -26.35 -1.27
C THR A 17 -23.73 -26.18 -0.21
N ILE A 18 -22.71 -25.36 -0.50
CA ILE A 18 -21.66 -24.94 0.44
C ILE A 18 -21.98 -23.51 0.86
N GLU A 19 -22.28 -23.34 2.12
CA GLU A 19 -22.59 -22.02 2.70
C GLU A 19 -21.47 -21.62 3.68
N PHE A 20 -21.09 -20.35 3.65
CA PHE A 20 -20.17 -19.78 4.63
C PHE A 20 -20.41 -18.27 4.77
N LYS A 21 -19.96 -17.70 5.89
CA LYS A 21 -20.03 -16.27 6.14
C LYS A 21 -18.68 -15.63 5.83
N ASP A 22 -18.74 -14.53 5.07
CA ASP A 22 -17.58 -13.71 4.76
C ASP A 22 -17.74 -12.33 5.42
N PHE A 23 -16.68 -11.82 6.06
CA PHE A 23 -16.76 -10.53 6.78
C PHE A 23 -17.08 -9.35 5.86
N VAL A 24 -16.68 -9.42 4.59
CA VAL A 24 -16.85 -8.33 3.62
C VAL A 24 -18.01 -8.57 2.67
N ARG A 25 -18.19 -9.84 2.25
CA ARG A 25 -19.18 -10.24 1.22
C ARG A 25 -20.51 -10.70 1.81
N GLY A 26 -20.57 -10.90 3.14
CA GLY A 26 -21.75 -11.40 3.81
C GLY A 26 -21.97 -12.90 3.64
N ASP A 27 -23.21 -13.34 3.58
CA ASP A 27 -23.55 -14.75 3.44
C ASP A 27 -23.29 -15.22 2.00
N MET A 28 -22.44 -16.21 1.85
CA MET A 28 -22.03 -16.79 0.56
C MET A 28 -22.57 -18.20 0.42
N SER A 29 -23.05 -18.51 -0.79
CA SER A 29 -23.64 -19.81 -1.15
C SER A 29 -23.14 -20.26 -2.52
N PHE A 30 -22.69 -21.50 -2.62
CA PHE A 30 -22.18 -22.11 -3.86
C PHE A 30 -22.75 -23.50 -4.04
N GLU A 31 -23.32 -23.77 -5.20
CA GLU A 31 -23.78 -25.11 -5.55
C GLU A 31 -22.56 -25.98 -5.97
N THR A 32 -22.49 -27.21 -5.45
CA THR A 32 -21.39 -28.13 -5.81
C THR A 32 -21.44 -28.57 -7.28
N SER A 33 -22.60 -28.47 -7.93
CA SER A 33 -22.73 -28.65 -9.39
C SER A 33 -21.88 -27.68 -10.21
N ASP A 34 -21.57 -26.52 -9.66
CA ASP A 34 -20.75 -25.49 -10.32
C ASP A 34 -19.25 -25.64 -10.01
N VAL A 35 -18.90 -26.63 -9.18
CA VAL A 35 -17.52 -26.92 -8.80
C VAL A 35 -17.07 -28.24 -9.44
N GLU A 36 -16.20 -28.16 -10.43
CA GLU A 36 -15.64 -29.35 -11.08
C GLU A 36 -14.69 -30.13 -10.16
N ASP A 37 -14.54 -31.43 -10.42
CA ASP A 37 -13.48 -32.25 -9.83
C ASP A 37 -12.10 -31.64 -10.14
N PHE A 38 -11.28 -31.43 -9.12
CA PHE A 38 -10.03 -30.70 -9.26
C PHE A 38 -8.81 -31.48 -8.75
N VAL A 39 -7.66 -31.25 -9.39
CA VAL A 39 -6.39 -31.90 -9.00
C VAL A 39 -5.94 -31.32 -7.67
N ILE A 40 -5.66 -32.18 -6.69
CA ILE A 40 -5.08 -31.83 -5.40
C ILE A 40 -3.60 -32.21 -5.31
N LEU A 41 -3.18 -33.31 -5.98
CA LEU A 41 -1.79 -33.73 -6.08
C LEU A 41 -1.44 -34.03 -7.53
N ARG A 42 -0.35 -33.48 -8.04
CA ARG A 42 0.13 -33.70 -9.41
C ARG A 42 0.76 -35.09 -9.57
N SER A 43 1.00 -35.51 -10.80
CA SER A 43 1.63 -36.80 -11.10
C SER A 43 3.06 -36.95 -10.54
N ASP A 44 3.75 -35.84 -10.34
CA ASP A 44 5.06 -35.77 -9.70
C ASP A 44 5.02 -35.74 -8.15
N ASN A 45 3.83 -35.95 -7.57
CA ASN A 45 3.54 -35.88 -6.13
C ASN A 45 3.68 -34.47 -5.52
N THR A 46 3.71 -33.40 -6.32
CA THR A 46 3.62 -32.03 -5.79
C THR A 46 2.17 -31.62 -5.54
N PRO A 47 1.83 -31.00 -4.40
CA PRO A 47 0.49 -30.53 -4.14
C PRO A 47 0.14 -29.34 -5.04
N THR A 48 -1.14 -29.20 -5.35
CA THR A 48 -1.64 -27.97 -5.95
C THR A 48 -1.83 -26.91 -4.86
N TYR A 49 -1.99 -25.65 -5.29
CA TYR A 49 -2.25 -24.53 -4.37
C TYR A 49 -3.40 -24.82 -3.40
N HIS A 50 -4.52 -25.37 -3.89
CA HIS A 50 -5.69 -25.64 -3.06
C HIS A 50 -5.41 -26.61 -1.91
N LEU A 51 -4.64 -27.68 -2.17
CA LEU A 51 -4.26 -28.61 -1.12
C LEU A 51 -3.23 -28.00 -0.18
N ALA A 52 -2.14 -27.43 -0.74
CA ALA A 52 -1.03 -26.92 0.07
C ALA A 52 -1.49 -25.81 1.01
N SER A 53 -2.18 -24.79 0.48
CA SER A 53 -2.63 -23.67 1.33
C SER A 53 -3.66 -24.11 2.38
N THR A 54 -4.54 -25.07 2.05
CA THR A 54 -5.52 -25.57 3.02
C THR A 54 -4.85 -26.36 4.16
N VAL A 55 -3.84 -27.18 3.84
CA VAL A 55 -3.09 -27.92 4.87
C VAL A 55 -2.29 -26.95 5.73
N ASP A 56 -1.63 -25.97 5.15
CA ASP A 56 -0.90 -24.95 5.90
C ASP A 56 -1.84 -24.18 6.86
N ASP A 57 -3.02 -23.76 6.38
CA ASP A 57 -4.03 -23.08 7.21
C ASP A 57 -4.50 -23.95 8.41
N ILE A 58 -4.65 -25.26 8.19
CA ILE A 58 -4.99 -26.21 9.25
C ILE A 58 -3.84 -26.36 10.24
N ASP A 59 -2.63 -26.60 9.76
CA ASP A 59 -1.44 -26.87 10.59
C ASP A 59 -1.03 -25.65 11.43
N TYR A 60 -1.19 -24.45 10.88
CA TYR A 60 -0.97 -23.19 11.62
C TYR A 60 -2.16 -22.76 12.48
N GLY A 61 -3.28 -23.45 12.42
CA GLY A 61 -4.49 -23.11 13.20
C GLY A 61 -5.07 -21.76 12.83
N ILE A 62 -5.08 -21.44 11.54
CA ILE A 62 -5.61 -20.16 11.03
C ILE A 62 -7.12 -20.06 11.33
N THR A 63 -7.53 -18.98 11.96
CA THR A 63 -8.94 -18.76 12.37
C THR A 63 -9.69 -17.82 11.43
N ILE A 64 -8.96 -16.99 10.66
CA ILE A 64 -9.51 -16.08 9.67
C ILE A 64 -8.62 -16.08 8.44
N ILE A 65 -9.18 -16.37 7.26
CA ILE A 65 -8.49 -16.27 5.97
C ILE A 65 -8.88 -14.96 5.31
N ALA A 66 -7.99 -13.95 5.40
CA ALA A 66 -8.13 -12.66 4.73
C ALA A 66 -7.31 -12.64 3.44
N ARG A 67 -7.96 -12.45 2.28
CA ARG A 67 -7.30 -12.50 0.97
C ARG A 67 -8.07 -11.72 -0.09
N GLY A 68 -7.50 -11.57 -1.29
CA GLY A 68 -8.19 -10.91 -2.40
C GLY A 68 -9.40 -11.71 -2.90
N GLU A 69 -10.43 -11.00 -3.36
CA GLU A 69 -11.66 -11.58 -3.89
C GLU A 69 -11.49 -12.37 -5.20
N ASP A 70 -10.36 -12.23 -5.87
CA ASP A 70 -10.02 -13.01 -7.06
C ASP A 70 -9.93 -14.51 -6.78
N ILE A 71 -9.81 -14.91 -5.52
CA ILE A 71 -9.79 -16.32 -5.09
C ILE A 71 -11.13 -16.75 -4.46
N LEU A 72 -12.12 -15.87 -4.35
CA LEU A 72 -13.42 -16.15 -3.73
C LEU A 72 -14.09 -17.41 -4.33
N SER A 73 -14.09 -17.55 -5.66
CA SER A 73 -14.67 -18.72 -6.35
C SER A 73 -13.95 -20.05 -6.03
N SER A 74 -12.75 -19.99 -5.47
CA SER A 74 -12.00 -21.18 -5.03
C SER A 74 -12.29 -21.59 -3.59
N THR A 75 -12.97 -20.74 -2.80
CA THR A 75 -13.27 -21.00 -1.40
C THR A 75 -14.03 -22.30 -1.17
N PRO A 76 -15.03 -22.68 -2.01
CA PRO A 76 -15.71 -23.98 -1.86
C PRO A 76 -14.74 -25.17 -1.93
N LYS A 77 -13.69 -25.09 -2.76
CA LYS A 77 -12.68 -26.16 -2.88
C LYS A 77 -11.87 -26.29 -1.59
N HIS A 78 -11.51 -25.19 -0.95
CA HIS A 78 -10.79 -25.20 0.34
C HIS A 78 -11.68 -25.77 1.45
N ILE A 79 -12.95 -25.36 1.53
CA ILE A 79 -13.91 -25.88 2.50
C ILE A 79 -14.08 -27.39 2.33
N LEU A 80 -14.25 -27.89 1.11
CA LEU A 80 -14.37 -29.32 0.83
C LEU A 80 -13.12 -30.11 1.24
N ILE A 81 -11.92 -29.56 1.08
CA ILE A 81 -10.69 -30.19 1.54
C ILE A 81 -10.63 -30.22 3.07
N MET A 82 -10.95 -29.10 3.74
CA MET A 82 -10.99 -29.02 5.21
C MET A 82 -11.96 -30.06 5.80
N GLU A 83 -13.16 -30.15 5.25
CA GLU A 83 -14.15 -31.15 5.65
C GLU A 83 -13.65 -32.59 5.44
N ALA A 84 -12.99 -32.88 4.31
CA ALA A 84 -12.44 -34.20 4.03
C ALA A 84 -11.27 -34.57 4.96
N LEU A 85 -10.66 -33.60 5.62
CA LEU A 85 -9.60 -33.75 6.61
C LEU A 85 -10.12 -33.66 8.06
N ASP A 86 -11.45 -33.60 8.26
CA ASP A 86 -12.11 -33.42 9.56
C ASP A 86 -11.58 -32.15 10.31
N ALA A 87 -11.18 -31.11 9.59
CA ALA A 87 -10.64 -29.88 10.14
C ALA A 87 -11.72 -28.82 10.36
N ALA A 88 -11.47 -27.91 11.30
CA ALA A 88 -12.31 -26.74 11.52
C ALA A 88 -12.26 -25.77 10.34
N ILE A 89 -13.41 -25.26 9.92
CA ILE A 89 -13.49 -24.25 8.85
C ILE A 89 -13.29 -22.86 9.46
N PRO A 90 -12.28 -22.08 9.00
CA PRO A 90 -12.05 -20.72 9.49
C PRO A 90 -13.11 -19.75 8.97
N ASN A 91 -13.12 -18.55 9.51
CA ASN A 91 -13.87 -17.45 8.92
C ASN A 91 -13.15 -16.93 7.66
N PHE A 92 -13.91 -16.31 6.76
CA PHE A 92 -13.37 -15.76 5.52
C PHE A 92 -13.54 -14.24 5.46
N CYS A 93 -12.59 -13.59 4.78
CA CYS A 93 -12.60 -12.15 4.54
C CYS A 93 -12.04 -11.90 3.14
N HIS A 94 -12.90 -11.75 2.13
CA HIS A 94 -12.47 -11.50 0.75
C HIS A 94 -12.46 -10.01 0.45
N LEU A 95 -11.24 -9.44 0.47
CA LEU A 95 -11.00 -8.02 0.23
C LEU A 95 -11.20 -7.68 -1.25
N PRO A 96 -11.78 -6.51 -1.56
CA PRO A 96 -11.96 -6.06 -2.94
C PRO A 96 -10.63 -5.85 -3.63
N LEU A 97 -10.66 -5.95 -4.98
CA LEU A 97 -9.48 -5.67 -5.80
C LEU A 97 -9.19 -4.18 -5.87
N LEU A 98 -7.91 -3.86 -6.01
CA LEU A 98 -7.47 -2.50 -6.30
C LEU A 98 -7.36 -2.31 -7.82
N PHE A 99 -7.86 -1.17 -8.29
CA PHE A 99 -7.81 -0.78 -9.69
C PHE A 99 -6.83 0.37 -9.90
N GLY A 100 -6.23 0.40 -11.08
CA GLY A 100 -5.47 1.54 -11.54
C GLY A 100 -6.38 2.67 -12.06
N PRO A 101 -5.81 3.84 -12.42
CA PRO A 101 -6.57 4.97 -12.96
C PRO A 101 -7.22 4.66 -14.32
N ASP A 102 -6.80 3.60 -15.00
CA ASP A 102 -7.37 3.10 -16.25
C ASP A 102 -8.60 2.19 -16.03
N GLY A 103 -9.04 2.01 -14.79
CA GLY A 103 -10.15 1.14 -14.42
C GLY A 103 -9.86 -0.36 -14.54
N LYS A 104 -8.60 -0.77 -14.68
CA LYS A 104 -8.19 -2.18 -14.73
C LYS A 104 -7.50 -2.57 -13.42
N LYS A 105 -7.53 -3.88 -13.08
CA LYS A 105 -6.87 -4.41 -11.90
C LYS A 105 -5.43 -3.87 -11.81
N LEU A 106 -5.07 -3.31 -10.64
CA LEU A 106 -3.72 -2.79 -10.38
C LEU A 106 -2.69 -3.90 -10.59
N SER A 107 -1.66 -3.62 -11.38
CA SER A 107 -0.64 -4.59 -11.75
C SER A 107 0.65 -3.89 -12.17
N LYS A 108 1.73 -4.64 -12.36
CA LYS A 108 3.06 -4.12 -12.78
C LYS A 108 3.04 -3.25 -14.05
N ARG A 109 2.03 -3.34 -14.92
CA ARG A 109 1.88 -2.46 -16.09
C ARG A 109 1.56 -1.00 -15.74
N HIS A 110 1.09 -0.73 -14.51
CA HIS A 110 0.85 0.62 -13.98
C HIS A 110 2.11 1.22 -13.34
N GLY A 111 3.28 0.62 -13.59
CA GLY A 111 4.56 0.94 -12.98
C GLY A 111 4.91 -0.05 -11.87
N ASP A 112 6.02 0.21 -11.20
CA ASP A 112 6.37 -0.59 -10.03
C ASP A 112 5.48 -0.14 -8.86
N THR A 113 4.58 -1.03 -8.47
CA THR A 113 3.62 -0.84 -7.38
C THR A 113 4.05 -1.56 -6.09
N SER A 114 5.34 -1.93 -6.00
CA SER A 114 5.89 -2.49 -4.77
C SER A 114 6.05 -1.41 -3.69
N VAL A 115 5.96 -1.81 -2.43
CA VAL A 115 6.21 -0.89 -1.30
C VAL A 115 7.62 -0.28 -1.39
N GLU A 116 8.60 -1.04 -1.85
CA GLU A 116 9.97 -0.56 -2.05
C GLU A 116 10.06 0.55 -3.10
N ALA A 117 9.30 0.45 -4.19
CA ALA A 117 9.27 1.50 -5.20
C ALA A 117 8.70 2.82 -4.64
N PHE A 118 7.66 2.76 -3.81
CA PHE A 118 7.13 3.94 -3.14
C PHE A 118 8.11 4.53 -2.13
N ARG A 119 8.82 3.68 -1.39
CA ARG A 119 9.92 4.13 -0.51
C ARG A 119 10.99 4.89 -1.29
N GLN A 120 11.40 4.37 -2.45
CA GLN A 120 12.37 5.04 -3.34
C GLN A 120 11.85 6.35 -3.92
N LYS A 121 10.52 6.51 -4.06
CA LYS A 121 9.88 7.79 -4.42
C LYS A 121 9.82 8.79 -3.25
N GLY A 122 10.28 8.43 -2.06
CA GLY A 122 10.27 9.30 -0.89
C GLY A 122 8.93 9.34 -0.14
N ILE A 123 8.11 8.30 -0.28
CA ILE A 123 6.89 8.13 0.49
C ILE A 123 7.24 7.58 1.88
N LEU A 124 6.76 8.23 2.93
CA LEU A 124 6.94 7.82 4.30
C LEU A 124 6.13 6.55 4.62
N ASN A 125 6.64 5.70 5.51
CA ASN A 125 5.97 4.47 5.93
C ASN A 125 4.58 4.75 6.54
N ASP A 126 4.46 5.77 7.38
CA ASP A 126 3.20 6.13 8.05
C ASP A 126 2.17 6.64 7.05
N ALA A 127 2.58 7.43 6.06
CA ALA A 127 1.72 7.89 4.99
C ALA A 127 1.22 6.72 4.13
N MET A 128 2.11 5.78 3.78
CA MET A 128 1.74 4.58 3.02
C MET A 128 0.78 3.70 3.83
N PHE A 129 1.04 3.46 5.12
CA PHE A 129 0.15 2.70 5.99
C PHE A 129 -1.25 3.32 6.05
N ASN A 130 -1.33 4.62 6.35
CA ASN A 130 -2.61 5.34 6.41
C ASN A 130 -3.35 5.25 5.07
N TYR A 131 -2.66 5.49 3.95
CA TYR A 131 -3.24 5.40 2.62
C TYR A 131 -3.80 4.01 2.30
N LEU A 132 -3.04 2.94 2.59
CA LEU A 132 -3.48 1.56 2.38
C LEU A 132 -4.73 1.22 3.21
N CYS A 133 -4.82 1.72 4.44
CA CYS A 133 -6.04 1.58 5.25
C CYS A 133 -7.24 2.20 4.55
N LEU A 134 -7.10 3.41 4.02
CA LEU A 134 -8.19 4.15 3.35
C LEU A 134 -8.64 3.54 2.02
N LEU A 135 -7.87 2.64 1.42
CA LEU A 135 -8.27 1.95 0.18
C LEU A 135 -9.41 0.94 0.38
N GLY A 136 -9.63 0.47 1.59
CA GLY A 136 -10.69 -0.50 1.85
C GLY A 136 -11.41 -0.34 3.18
N TRP A 137 -11.02 0.67 3.97
CA TRP A 137 -11.58 0.91 5.29
C TRP A 137 -11.62 2.41 5.58
N SER A 138 -12.51 2.82 6.48
CA SER A 138 -12.58 4.18 6.99
C SER A 138 -12.88 4.14 8.49
N PRO A 139 -12.19 4.95 9.30
CA PRO A 139 -12.49 5.07 10.72
C PRO A 139 -13.83 5.76 11.00
N GLY A 140 -14.44 6.40 9.99
CA GLY A 140 -15.63 7.24 10.11
C GLY A 140 -15.29 8.73 10.30
N ASP A 141 -16.31 9.55 10.43
CA ASP A 141 -16.24 10.99 10.74
C ASP A 141 -15.31 11.82 9.82
N ASP A 142 -15.16 11.40 8.54
CA ASP A 142 -14.29 12.02 7.54
C ASP A 142 -12.81 12.14 7.97
N ILE A 143 -12.35 11.26 8.88
CA ILE A 143 -10.96 11.22 9.33
C ILE A 143 -10.12 10.57 8.25
N GLU A 144 -9.21 11.32 7.67
CA GLU A 144 -8.28 10.84 6.64
C GLU A 144 -6.84 10.71 7.12
N LEU A 145 -6.46 11.42 8.19
CA LEU A 145 -5.11 11.39 8.77
C LEU A 145 -5.16 10.72 10.14
N PHE A 146 -4.43 9.61 10.30
CA PHE A 146 -4.35 8.86 11.55
C PHE A 146 -3.09 7.99 11.59
N ASP A 147 -2.55 7.79 12.78
CA ASP A 147 -1.44 6.90 13.03
C ASP A 147 -1.87 5.42 13.14
N SER A 148 -0.89 4.53 13.26
CA SER A 148 -1.11 3.10 13.39
C SER A 148 -1.86 2.75 14.69
N ASP A 149 -1.58 3.43 15.79
CA ASP A 149 -2.21 3.14 17.09
C ASP A 149 -3.70 3.49 17.04
N PHE A 150 -4.05 4.62 16.44
CA PHE A 150 -5.43 4.98 16.19
C PHE A 150 -6.13 3.95 15.28
N ALA A 151 -5.48 3.58 14.15
CA ALA A 151 -6.04 2.58 13.24
C ALA A 151 -6.30 1.25 13.95
N ILE A 152 -5.34 0.73 14.71
CA ILE A 152 -5.48 -0.51 15.49
C ILE A 152 -6.65 -0.41 16.49
N SER A 153 -6.82 0.74 17.14
CA SER A 153 -7.88 0.94 18.12
C SER A 153 -9.30 0.99 17.53
N LYS A 154 -9.40 1.31 16.23
CA LYS A 154 -10.69 1.54 15.53
C LYS A 154 -11.00 0.47 14.48
N PHE A 155 -10.01 -0.32 14.08
CA PHE A 155 -10.16 -1.29 13.01
C PHE A 155 -11.17 -2.38 13.37
N ASP A 156 -12.08 -2.62 12.44
CA ASP A 156 -13.09 -3.67 12.51
C ASP A 156 -13.25 -4.27 11.11
N LEU A 157 -13.05 -5.58 10.98
CA LEU A 157 -13.21 -6.31 9.72
C LEU A 157 -14.60 -6.15 9.11
N ASN A 158 -15.65 -6.01 9.95
CA ASN A 158 -17.01 -5.81 9.48
C ASN A 158 -17.24 -4.44 8.83
N LYS A 159 -16.30 -3.50 9.00
CA LYS A 159 -16.35 -2.16 8.40
C LYS A 159 -15.50 -2.04 7.14
N VAL A 160 -14.86 -3.13 6.71
CA VAL A 160 -14.15 -3.15 5.42
C VAL A 160 -15.17 -3.02 4.29
N LEU A 161 -14.90 -2.10 3.38
CA LEU A 161 -15.82 -1.77 2.28
C LEU A 161 -15.79 -2.88 1.22
N PRO A 162 -16.94 -3.33 0.71
CA PRO A 162 -16.99 -4.36 -0.33
C PRO A 162 -16.67 -3.84 -1.72
N ASN A 163 -16.63 -2.53 -1.91
CA ASN A 163 -16.41 -1.90 -3.20
C ASN A 163 -14.91 -1.80 -3.50
N SER A 164 -14.55 -2.10 -4.73
CA SER A 164 -13.17 -1.92 -5.21
C SER A 164 -12.75 -0.45 -5.16
N ALA A 165 -11.53 -0.21 -4.71
CA ALA A 165 -10.94 1.12 -4.67
C ALA A 165 -10.01 1.36 -5.87
N THR A 166 -9.94 2.60 -6.33
CA THR A 166 -8.95 3.02 -7.33
C THR A 166 -7.74 3.59 -6.62
N PHE A 167 -6.55 3.14 -7.00
CA PHE A 167 -5.29 3.68 -6.51
C PHE A 167 -5.09 5.10 -7.05
N ASP A 168 -5.12 6.08 -6.17
CA ASP A 168 -4.93 7.50 -6.47
C ASP A 168 -3.57 7.98 -5.93
N GLU A 169 -2.58 8.09 -6.83
CA GLU A 169 -1.24 8.55 -6.47
C GLU A 169 -1.24 10.01 -5.96
N LYS A 170 -2.15 10.86 -6.46
CA LYS A 170 -2.25 12.25 -5.98
C LYS A 170 -2.71 12.30 -4.53
N LYS A 171 -3.67 11.47 -4.15
CA LYS A 171 -4.11 11.36 -2.76
C LYS A 171 -2.98 10.83 -1.86
N LEU A 172 -2.20 9.86 -2.34
CA LEU A 172 -1.03 9.36 -1.60
C LEU A 172 0.03 10.46 -1.40
N LEU A 173 0.36 11.23 -2.44
CA LEU A 173 1.30 12.34 -2.34
C LEU A 173 0.80 13.43 -1.39
N TRP A 174 -0.46 13.81 -1.49
CA TRP A 174 -1.07 14.76 -0.56
C TRP A 174 -0.97 14.27 0.90
N LEU A 175 -1.33 13.00 1.18
CA LEU A 175 -1.18 12.39 2.50
C LEU A 175 0.28 12.46 2.96
N ASN A 176 1.21 12.07 2.11
CA ASN A 176 2.63 12.09 2.41
C ASN A 176 3.12 13.51 2.80
N GLY A 177 2.70 14.52 2.05
CA GLY A 177 2.96 15.91 2.39
C GLY A 177 2.38 16.31 3.75
N GLN A 178 1.19 15.82 4.14
CA GLN A 178 0.64 16.08 5.48
C GLN A 178 1.51 15.46 6.58
N TYR A 179 2.01 14.23 6.39
CA TYR A 179 2.92 13.60 7.34
C TYR A 179 4.27 14.32 7.44
N ILE A 180 4.84 14.77 6.32
CA ILE A 180 6.06 15.59 6.32
C ILE A 180 5.82 16.87 7.12
N ARG A 181 4.73 17.60 6.90
CA ARG A 181 4.39 18.83 7.63
C ARG A 181 4.14 18.61 9.12
N SER A 182 3.62 17.45 9.51
CA SER A 182 3.40 17.09 10.92
C SER A 182 4.64 16.60 11.65
N THR A 183 5.73 16.31 10.92
CA THR A 183 7.00 15.90 11.51
C THR A 183 7.59 17.06 12.34
N SER A 184 8.08 16.76 13.53
CA SER A 184 8.69 17.79 14.38
C SER A 184 9.88 18.45 13.67
N PRO A 185 10.12 19.77 13.89
CA PRO A 185 11.19 20.49 13.20
C PRO A 185 12.55 19.80 13.35
N ASN A 186 12.92 19.40 14.54
CA ASN A 186 14.22 18.74 14.80
C ASN A 186 14.37 17.42 14.01
N LYS A 187 13.29 16.62 13.94
CA LYS A 187 13.31 15.36 13.19
C LYS A 187 13.36 15.61 11.69
N PHE A 188 12.60 16.58 11.20
CA PHE A 188 12.64 16.97 9.79
C PHE A 188 14.03 17.49 9.38
N GLU A 189 14.68 18.31 10.22
CA GLU A 189 16.04 18.81 9.99
C GLU A 189 17.04 17.66 9.90
N GLU A 190 17.03 16.73 10.86
CA GLU A 190 17.91 15.56 10.89
C GLU A 190 17.74 14.70 9.62
N ASP A 191 16.49 14.32 9.29
CA ASP A 191 16.18 13.48 8.13
C ASP A 191 16.54 14.20 6.82
N SER A 192 16.33 15.52 6.76
CA SER A 192 16.63 16.35 5.58
C SER A 192 18.14 16.46 5.34
N LEU A 193 18.94 16.73 6.38
CA LEU A 193 20.39 16.77 6.25
C LEU A 193 20.94 15.42 5.78
N GLN A 194 20.48 14.33 6.39
CA GLN A 194 20.89 12.99 5.99
C GLN A 194 20.50 12.65 4.55
N ASN A 195 19.30 13.05 4.11
CA ASN A 195 18.86 12.86 2.72
C ASN A 195 19.76 13.60 1.73
N ILE A 196 20.10 14.86 2.02
CA ILE A 196 20.97 15.67 1.18
C ILE A 196 22.40 15.10 1.13
N GLU A 197 22.98 14.72 2.28
CA GLU A 197 24.32 14.11 2.34
C GLU A 197 24.39 12.81 1.54
N ASN A 198 23.34 11.98 1.60
CA ASN A 198 23.25 10.76 0.80
C ASN A 198 23.21 11.05 -0.70
N GLN A 199 22.46 12.06 -1.13
CA GLN A 199 22.40 12.46 -2.55
C GLN A 199 23.73 13.03 -3.05
N LEU A 200 24.42 13.82 -2.21
CA LEU A 200 25.74 14.39 -2.53
C LEU A 200 26.86 13.36 -2.44
N SER A 201 26.65 12.22 -1.78
CA SER A 201 27.68 11.22 -1.43
C SER A 201 28.85 11.85 -0.64
N ARG A 202 28.58 12.89 0.13
CA ARG A 202 29.52 13.56 1.03
C ARG A 202 28.80 14.21 2.20
N GLU A 203 29.55 14.50 3.26
CA GLU A 203 29.06 15.33 4.35
C GLU A 203 28.90 16.79 3.92
N LEU A 204 27.94 17.46 4.50
CA LEU A 204 27.73 18.90 4.34
C LEU A 204 28.72 19.69 5.20
N PHE A 205 29.26 20.78 4.65
CA PHE A 205 30.05 21.74 5.41
C PHE A 205 29.16 22.48 6.44
N HIS A 206 29.78 22.99 7.48
CA HIS A 206 29.07 23.71 8.55
C HIS A 206 28.26 24.89 8.01
N GLU A 207 28.83 25.67 7.09
CA GLU A 207 28.15 26.81 6.47
C GLU A 207 26.97 26.39 5.58
N GLU A 208 27.05 25.24 4.92
CA GLU A 208 25.95 24.68 4.14
C GLU A 208 24.80 24.26 5.06
N LYS A 209 25.09 23.58 6.18
CA LYS A 209 24.10 23.19 7.18
C LYS A 209 23.38 24.41 7.75
N ASP A 210 24.13 25.46 8.12
CA ASP A 210 23.58 26.71 8.66
C ASP A 210 22.64 27.42 7.67
N ARG A 211 22.92 27.35 6.36
CA ARG A 211 22.03 27.90 5.31
C ARG A 211 20.77 27.07 5.16
N LEU A 212 20.92 25.74 5.12
CA LEU A 212 19.82 24.79 4.94
C LEU A 212 18.83 24.84 6.12
N LEU A 213 19.31 24.84 7.36
CA LEU A 213 18.47 24.91 8.55
C LEU A 213 17.55 26.15 8.57
N LYS A 214 17.99 27.26 7.99
CA LYS A 214 17.17 28.49 7.92
C LYS A 214 16.00 28.36 6.95
N ILE A 215 16.12 27.56 5.89
CA ILE A 215 15.09 27.43 4.87
C ILE A 215 14.18 26.22 5.09
N PHE A 216 14.61 25.21 5.84
CA PHE A 216 13.88 23.97 6.08
C PHE A 216 12.42 24.17 6.53
N PRO A 217 12.08 25.10 7.44
CA PRO A 217 10.67 25.33 7.79
C PRO A 217 9.79 25.70 6.58
N SER A 218 10.33 26.50 5.63
CA SER A 218 9.59 26.88 4.44
C SER A 218 9.53 25.75 3.40
N VAL A 219 10.53 24.88 3.36
CA VAL A 219 10.57 23.73 2.44
C VAL A 219 9.64 22.63 2.94
N GLN A 220 9.60 22.38 4.24
CA GLN A 220 8.72 21.40 4.88
C GLN A 220 7.24 21.64 4.52
N GLU A 221 6.82 22.88 4.40
CA GLU A 221 5.46 23.25 4.04
C GLU A 221 5.11 22.97 2.56
N ARG A 222 6.11 22.84 1.69
CA ARG A 222 5.92 22.81 0.22
C ARG A 222 6.13 21.45 -0.41
N ILE A 223 6.99 20.60 0.17
CA ILE A 223 7.32 19.31 -0.42
C ILE A 223 6.23 18.27 -0.17
N GLU A 224 6.03 17.40 -1.13
CA GLU A 224 5.13 16.24 -1.01
C GLU A 224 5.92 14.95 -0.78
N THR A 225 7.21 14.91 -1.15
CA THR A 225 8.10 13.78 -0.90
C THR A 225 9.48 14.26 -0.40
N MET A 226 10.21 13.40 0.30
CA MET A 226 11.59 13.71 0.68
C MET A 226 12.53 13.81 -0.53
N ASN A 227 12.16 13.26 -1.68
CA ASN A 227 12.93 13.40 -2.91
C ASN A 227 12.84 14.80 -3.52
N ASP A 228 11.76 15.55 -3.23
CA ASP A 228 11.60 16.92 -3.70
C ASP A 228 12.56 17.89 -2.99
N LEU A 229 13.04 17.49 -1.81
CA LEU A 229 13.84 18.33 -0.92
C LEU A 229 15.09 18.87 -1.64
N PHE A 230 15.88 17.99 -2.25
CA PHE A 230 17.16 18.38 -2.85
C PHE A 230 16.98 19.44 -3.95
N GLY A 231 15.99 19.25 -4.82
CA GLY A 231 15.65 20.21 -5.87
C GLY A 231 15.25 21.60 -5.33
N GLN A 232 14.68 21.66 -4.12
CA GLN A 232 14.28 22.92 -3.47
C GLN A 232 15.45 23.65 -2.79
N VAL A 233 16.56 22.95 -2.49
CA VAL A 233 17.65 23.52 -1.68
C VAL A 233 19.02 23.48 -2.35
N GLN A 234 19.19 22.81 -3.47
CA GLN A 234 20.50 22.64 -4.13
C GLN A 234 21.22 23.97 -4.40
N PHE A 235 20.47 25.04 -4.68
CA PHE A 235 21.01 26.37 -4.92
C PHE A 235 21.76 26.98 -3.72
N LEU A 236 21.56 26.44 -2.52
CA LEU A 236 22.29 26.84 -1.31
C LEU A 236 23.62 26.08 -1.12
N ILE A 237 23.82 25.02 -1.90
CA ILE A 237 24.97 24.13 -1.84
C ILE A 237 25.92 24.40 -3.01
N ASP A 238 25.36 24.63 -4.20
CA ASP A 238 26.14 24.90 -5.41
C ASP A 238 26.67 26.34 -5.42
N GLU A 239 27.95 26.54 -5.68
CA GLU A 239 28.56 27.86 -5.92
C GLU A 239 29.17 27.92 -7.33
N PRO A 240 28.98 29.03 -8.05
CA PRO A 240 28.24 30.25 -7.70
C PRO A 240 26.72 30.11 -7.84
N PHE A 241 26.01 30.73 -6.90
CA PHE A 241 24.55 30.85 -6.95
C PHE A 241 24.13 31.70 -8.18
N ILE A 242 23.58 31.08 -9.19
CA ILE A 242 23.06 31.74 -10.39
C ILE A 242 21.54 31.76 -10.26
N VAL A 243 20.97 32.96 -10.10
CA VAL A 243 19.52 33.14 -10.18
C VAL A 243 19.17 33.20 -11.67
N ASP A 244 18.29 32.31 -12.12
CA ASP A 244 17.71 32.43 -13.45
C ASP A 244 16.95 33.77 -13.53
N LYS A 245 17.24 34.53 -14.55
CA LYS A 245 16.68 35.89 -14.72
C LYS A 245 15.17 35.85 -14.95
N GLU A 246 14.67 34.82 -15.65
CA GLU A 246 13.24 34.64 -15.91
C GLU A 246 12.49 34.29 -14.62
N ASP A 247 13.05 33.42 -13.79
CA ASP A 247 12.51 33.06 -12.47
C ASP A 247 12.46 34.29 -11.55
N TRP A 248 13.54 35.09 -11.53
CA TRP A 248 13.60 36.33 -10.75
C TRP A 248 12.54 37.35 -11.21
N GLU A 249 12.40 37.55 -12.52
CA GLU A 249 11.42 38.46 -13.08
C GLU A 249 9.98 38.00 -12.77
N SER A 250 9.70 36.70 -12.79
CA SER A 250 8.38 36.13 -12.45
C SER A 250 7.97 36.41 -11.01
N VAL A 251 8.93 36.32 -10.06
CA VAL A 251 8.70 36.61 -8.64
C VAL A 251 8.58 38.11 -8.36
N THR A 252 9.38 38.95 -9.05
CA THR A 252 9.39 40.39 -8.82
C THR A 252 8.19 41.11 -9.42
N VAL A 253 7.56 40.58 -10.46
CA VAL A 253 6.28 41.11 -11.00
C VAL A 253 5.15 40.96 -10.00
N SER A 254 5.22 39.98 -9.10
CA SER A 254 4.23 39.77 -8.02
C SER A 254 4.43 40.69 -6.80
N TYR A 255 5.63 41.29 -6.64
CA TYR A 255 5.98 42.14 -5.50
C TYR A 255 6.60 43.49 -5.97
N THR A 256 5.75 44.48 -6.24
CA THR A 256 6.15 45.81 -6.74
C THR A 256 7.01 46.64 -5.79
N HIS A 257 7.54 46.11 -4.71
CA HIS A 257 8.28 46.87 -3.68
C HIS A 257 9.63 46.25 -3.24
N LEU A 258 10.14 45.21 -3.94
CA LEU A 258 11.49 44.72 -3.65
C LEU A 258 12.53 45.35 -4.57
N THR A 259 13.16 46.41 -4.11
CA THR A 259 14.35 46.97 -4.74
C THR A 259 15.57 46.13 -4.37
N LEU A 260 16.35 45.69 -5.37
CA LEU A 260 17.65 45.06 -5.17
C LEU A 260 18.56 46.01 -4.35
N PRO A 261 19.32 45.51 -3.36
CA PRO A 261 20.35 46.35 -2.76
C PRO A 261 21.40 46.68 -3.82
N THR A 262 21.45 47.93 -4.18
CA THR A 262 22.58 48.48 -4.96
C THR A 262 23.86 48.33 -4.16
N LYS A 263 24.92 47.84 -4.81
CA LYS A 263 26.26 47.66 -4.27
C LYS A 263 26.73 48.85 -3.46
#